data_a35f87a69c9779c521f48a5515e0ab27
#
_entry.id   a35f87a69c9779c521f48a5515e0ab27
#
_cell.length_a   1.000
_cell.length_b   1.000
_cell.length_c   1.000
_cell.angle_alpha   90.00
_cell.angle_beta   90.00
_cell.angle_gamma   90.00
#
_symmetry.space_group_name_H-M   'P 1'
#
loop_
_entity.id
_entity.type
_entity.pdbx_description
1 polymer ?
#
loop_
_entity_poly.entity_id
_entity_poly.type
_entity_poly.pdbx_seq_one_letter_code
_entity_poly.pdbx_strand_id
1 'polypeptide(L)'
;MKSLFMAAIVAVLSLGSVIAARATDLDCVSTTFNLLSPNDKVCVSVFEDPQVPGVVCHISQARKGGWGQPLGLNEDPSNFSIACRQIGPIDVALSKLGQSEEVFSQKTSIFFKTTRIYRIVDQPHRTIVYLAISTKIVNGSPANAISTVPIMPWPH
;
A
#
# COMPACT_ATOMS: atom_id res chain seq x y z
N MET A 1 -46.25 5.16 -45.72
CA MET A 1 -45.90 5.78 -44.41
C MET A 1 -45.35 4.66 -43.53
N LYS A 2 -44.00 4.53 -43.46
CA LYS A 2 -43.30 3.53 -42.63
C LYS A 2 -42.53 4.30 -41.59
N SER A 3 -42.99 4.22 -40.34
CA SER A 3 -42.38 4.83 -39.17
C SER A 3 -41.19 3.98 -38.74
N LEU A 4 -39.96 4.51 -38.83
CA LEU A 4 -38.74 3.93 -38.25
C LEU A 4 -38.65 4.33 -36.77
N PHE A 5 -38.85 3.37 -35.87
CA PHE A 5 -38.48 3.53 -34.45
C PHE A 5 -36.96 3.29 -34.28
N MET A 6 -36.24 4.36 -34.01
CA MET A 6 -34.83 4.34 -33.70
C MET A 6 -34.70 4.11 -32.19
N ALA A 7 -34.37 2.88 -31.79
CA ALA A 7 -34.11 2.56 -30.40
C ALA A 7 -32.67 2.99 -30.06
N ALA A 8 -32.52 4.01 -29.23
CA ALA A 8 -31.24 4.43 -28.68
C ALA A 8 -30.87 3.53 -27.52
N ILE A 9 -29.85 2.68 -27.71
CA ILE A 9 -29.25 1.88 -26.62
C ILE A 9 -28.28 2.79 -25.86
N VAL A 10 -28.68 3.20 -24.66
CA VAL A 10 -27.81 3.90 -23.72
C VAL A 10 -26.95 2.86 -22.99
N ALA A 11 -25.70 2.70 -23.41
CA ALA A 11 -24.72 1.88 -22.70
C ALA A 11 -24.26 2.66 -21.46
N VAL A 12 -24.74 2.24 -20.28
CA VAL A 12 -24.26 2.74 -18.99
C VAL A 12 -22.90 2.08 -18.72
N LEU A 13 -21.81 2.78 -19.01
CA LEU A 13 -20.47 2.39 -18.52
C LEU A 13 -20.43 2.60 -17.00
N SER A 14 -20.57 1.55 -16.24
CA SER A 14 -20.23 1.54 -14.81
C SER A 14 -18.72 1.62 -14.65
N LEU A 15 -18.18 2.84 -14.48
CA LEU A 15 -16.81 3.02 -14.04
C LEU A 15 -16.72 2.51 -12.58
N GLY A 16 -16.23 1.28 -12.41
CA GLY A 16 -15.86 0.77 -11.10
C GLY A 16 -14.72 1.64 -10.55
N SER A 17 -15.02 2.48 -9.58
CA SER A 17 -13.99 3.25 -8.86
C SER A 17 -13.10 2.27 -8.12
N VAL A 18 -11.86 2.09 -8.57
CA VAL A 18 -10.82 1.40 -7.80
C VAL A 18 -10.48 2.31 -6.62
N ILE A 19 -10.96 1.94 -5.44
CA ILE A 19 -10.61 2.63 -4.19
C ILE A 19 -9.18 2.21 -3.87
N ALA A 20 -8.22 3.05 -4.23
CA ALA A 20 -6.84 2.86 -3.80
C ALA A 20 -6.75 3.09 -2.29
N ALA A 21 -6.21 2.12 -1.56
CA ALA A 21 -5.93 2.28 -0.15
C ALA A 21 -4.97 3.45 0.05
N ARG A 22 -5.26 4.31 1.03
CA ARG A 22 -4.37 5.40 1.43
C ARG A 22 -3.72 5.06 2.75
N ALA A 23 -2.40 5.24 2.84
CA ALA A 23 -1.73 5.18 4.13
C ALA A 23 -1.92 6.51 4.87
N THR A 24 -2.15 6.40 6.17
CA THR A 24 -2.18 7.52 7.08
C THR A 24 -0.94 7.46 7.97
N ASP A 25 -0.19 8.55 8.02
CA ASP A 25 0.95 8.64 8.95
C ASP A 25 0.43 8.64 10.40
N LEU A 26 0.97 7.75 11.21
CA LEU A 26 0.65 7.69 12.64
C LEU A 26 1.56 8.66 13.41
N ASP A 27 2.88 8.51 13.27
CA ASP A 27 3.87 9.35 13.94
C ASP A 27 5.25 9.17 13.32
N CYS A 28 6.16 10.08 13.67
CA CYS A 28 7.55 10.08 13.23
C CYS A 28 8.49 10.32 14.40
N VAL A 29 9.56 9.53 14.47
CA VAL A 29 10.63 9.68 15.46
C VAL A 29 11.85 10.27 14.78
N SER A 30 12.35 11.41 15.29
CA SER A 30 13.60 12.02 14.81
C SER A 30 14.80 11.13 15.13
N THR A 31 15.68 10.94 14.16
CA THR A 31 16.90 10.12 14.28
C THR A 31 18.16 10.95 14.32
N THR A 32 18.08 12.24 13.95
CA THR A 32 19.19 13.21 14.01
C THR A 32 18.72 14.46 14.72
N PHE A 33 19.70 15.29 15.14
CA PHE A 33 19.44 16.62 15.67
C PHE A 33 20.21 17.64 14.82
N ASN A 34 19.49 18.44 14.05
CA ASN A 34 20.03 19.52 13.24
C ASN A 34 19.51 20.86 13.75
N LEU A 35 20.43 21.81 14.04
CA LEU A 35 20.05 23.10 14.62
C LEU A 35 19.36 24.02 13.60
N LEU A 36 19.70 23.89 12.32
CA LEU A 36 19.30 24.84 11.27
C LEU A 36 18.48 24.21 10.14
N SER A 37 18.18 22.92 10.22
CA SER A 37 17.38 22.24 9.20
C SER A 37 16.49 21.16 9.82
N PRO A 38 15.40 20.74 9.14
CA PRO A 38 14.59 19.61 9.59
C PRO A 38 15.44 18.35 9.80
N ASN A 39 15.13 17.60 10.86
CA ASN A 39 15.82 16.36 11.22
C ASN A 39 15.45 15.20 10.28
N ASP A 40 16.37 14.25 10.13
CA ASP A 40 16.04 12.92 9.63
C ASP A 40 15.12 12.22 10.62
N LYS A 41 14.20 11.41 10.12
CA LYS A 41 13.19 10.74 10.94
C LYS A 41 12.79 9.40 10.36
N VAL A 42 12.28 8.53 11.21
CA VAL A 42 11.57 7.32 10.81
C VAL A 42 10.10 7.53 11.10
N CYS A 43 9.25 7.37 10.09
CA CYS A 43 7.80 7.52 10.20
C CYS A 43 7.13 6.17 10.09
N VAL A 44 6.06 5.98 10.85
CA VAL A 44 5.17 4.84 10.76
C VAL A 44 3.85 5.29 10.16
N SER A 45 3.44 4.59 9.12
CA SER A 45 2.14 4.79 8.46
C SER A 45 1.31 3.52 8.57
N VAL A 46 0.00 3.66 8.58
CA VAL A 46 -0.96 2.55 8.59
C VAL A 46 -1.75 2.53 7.29
N PHE A 47 -2.02 1.33 6.78
CA PHE A 47 -3.02 1.13 5.73
C PHE A 47 -3.85 -0.12 6.01
N GLU A 48 -5.06 -0.14 5.47
CA GLU A 48 -5.97 -1.27 5.50
C GLU A 48 -6.18 -1.78 4.07
N ASP A 49 -6.25 -3.09 3.90
CA ASP A 49 -6.57 -3.68 2.60
C ASP A 49 -8.07 -3.54 2.34
N PRO A 50 -8.50 -2.76 1.33
CA PRO A 50 -9.92 -2.51 1.09
C PRO A 50 -10.71 -3.75 0.65
N GLN A 51 -10.02 -4.79 0.17
CA GLN A 51 -10.65 -6.06 -0.24
C GLN A 51 -10.60 -7.13 0.84
N VAL A 52 -9.82 -6.91 1.90
CA VAL A 52 -9.70 -7.83 3.04
C VAL A 52 -9.93 -7.07 4.34
N PRO A 53 -11.18 -6.66 4.62
CA PRO A 53 -11.51 -6.06 5.91
C PRO A 53 -11.05 -6.98 7.05
N GLY A 54 -10.56 -6.39 8.12
CA GLY A 54 -10.00 -7.15 9.24
C GLY A 54 -8.49 -7.39 9.17
N VAL A 55 -7.80 -6.82 8.18
CA VAL A 55 -6.33 -6.77 8.14
C VAL A 55 -5.84 -5.33 8.17
N VAL A 56 -4.89 -5.06 9.05
CA VAL A 56 -4.16 -3.78 9.12
C VAL A 56 -2.67 -4.02 8.92
N CYS A 57 -2.02 -3.14 8.18
CA CYS A 57 -0.59 -3.13 7.95
C CYS A 57 0.04 -1.84 8.42
N HIS A 58 1.18 -1.94 9.09
CA HIS A 58 2.03 -0.83 9.48
C HIS A 58 3.30 -0.87 8.65
N ILE A 59 3.70 0.28 8.14
CA ILE A 59 4.91 0.45 7.33
C ILE A 59 5.78 1.46 8.05
N SER A 60 7.03 1.12 8.32
CA SER A 60 8.02 2.11 8.77
C SER A 60 8.94 2.48 7.61
N GLN A 61 9.20 3.78 7.46
CA GLN A 61 10.06 4.33 6.42
C GLN A 61 10.94 5.43 6.98
N ALA A 62 12.23 5.41 6.62
CA ALA A 62 13.12 6.52 6.89
C ALA A 62 12.83 7.67 5.92
N ARG A 63 12.79 8.89 6.45
CA ARG A 63 12.62 10.14 5.69
C ARG A 63 13.76 11.07 6.02
N LYS A 64 14.45 11.56 4.99
CA LYS A 64 15.51 12.54 5.14
C LYS A 64 14.94 13.92 5.47
N GLY A 65 15.57 14.59 6.44
CA GLY A 65 15.32 15.99 6.72
C GLY A 65 15.99 16.93 5.71
N GLY A 66 16.14 18.20 6.09
CA GLY A 66 16.76 19.24 5.29
C GLY A 66 15.77 20.08 4.50
N TRP A 67 16.24 21.24 4.01
CA TRP A 67 15.39 22.24 3.33
C TRP A 67 14.86 21.80 1.97
N GLY A 68 15.45 20.76 1.36
CA GLY A 68 14.98 20.18 0.10
C GLY A 68 13.71 19.30 0.25
N GLN A 69 13.34 18.91 1.47
CA GLN A 69 12.18 18.04 1.73
C GLN A 69 10.84 18.62 1.22
N PRO A 70 10.50 19.88 1.51
CA PRO A 70 9.26 20.47 1.02
C PRO A 70 9.19 20.55 -0.51
N LEU A 71 10.34 20.57 -1.18
CA LEU A 71 10.46 20.60 -2.64
C LEU A 71 10.60 19.19 -3.24
N GLY A 72 10.61 18.13 -2.40
CA GLY A 72 10.79 16.74 -2.84
C GLY A 72 12.17 16.45 -3.47
N LEU A 73 13.16 17.31 -3.23
CA LEU A 73 14.51 17.18 -3.77
C LEU A 73 15.37 16.21 -2.97
N ASN A 74 15.03 15.98 -1.70
CA ASN A 74 15.74 15.01 -0.87
C ASN A 74 15.20 13.61 -1.12
N GLU A 75 16.08 12.69 -1.45
CA GLU A 75 15.71 11.30 -1.67
C GLU A 75 15.63 10.54 -0.34
N ASP A 76 14.46 10.03 -0.02
CA ASP A 76 14.28 9.16 1.13
C ASP A 76 14.98 7.81 0.93
N PRO A 77 15.56 7.22 1.97
CA PRO A 77 16.16 5.89 1.88
C PRO A 77 15.15 4.84 1.39
N SER A 78 15.64 3.86 0.62
CA SER A 78 14.79 2.77 0.12
C SER A 78 14.43 1.76 1.19
N ASN A 79 14.96 1.91 2.40
CA ASN A 79 14.73 1.00 3.51
C ASN A 79 13.36 1.26 4.12
N PHE A 80 12.59 0.20 4.21
CA PHE A 80 11.29 0.16 4.87
C PHE A 80 11.08 -1.22 5.49
N SER A 81 10.14 -1.31 6.41
CA SER A 81 9.62 -2.58 6.89
C SER A 81 8.10 -2.58 6.85
N ILE A 82 7.51 -3.77 6.84
CA ILE A 82 6.06 -3.97 6.86
C ILE A 82 5.70 -5.00 7.92
N ALA A 83 4.64 -4.73 8.68
CA ALA A 83 4.05 -5.65 9.64
C ALA A 83 2.53 -5.61 9.49
N CYS A 84 1.95 -6.72 9.08
CA CYS A 84 0.50 -6.87 8.92
C CYS A 84 -0.04 -7.86 9.94
N ARG A 85 -1.27 -7.62 10.40
CA ARG A 85 -1.96 -8.52 11.32
C ARG A 85 -3.46 -8.53 11.09
N GLN A 86 -4.08 -9.64 11.46
CA GLN A 86 -5.53 -9.72 11.56
C GLN A 86 -5.98 -8.95 12.81
N ILE A 87 -6.97 -8.07 12.64
CA ILE A 87 -7.58 -7.24 13.69
C ILE A 87 -9.09 -7.42 13.79
N GLY A 88 -9.66 -8.25 12.92
CA GLY A 88 -11.09 -8.53 12.85
C GLY A 88 -11.38 -9.81 12.07
N PRO A 89 -12.64 -10.18 11.90
CA PRO A 89 -13.03 -11.32 11.07
C PRO A 89 -12.61 -11.07 9.61
N ILE A 90 -12.15 -12.13 8.95
CA ILE A 90 -11.86 -12.13 7.52
C ILE A 90 -12.88 -13.04 6.85
N ASP A 91 -13.96 -12.43 6.36
CA ASP A 91 -15.11 -13.15 5.77
C ASP A 91 -14.99 -13.30 4.25
N VAL A 92 -13.93 -12.75 3.64
CA VAL A 92 -13.72 -12.87 2.21
C VAL A 92 -13.20 -14.27 1.85
N ALA A 93 -13.84 -14.92 0.88
CA ALA A 93 -13.35 -16.18 0.37
C ALA A 93 -12.04 -15.96 -0.40
N LEU A 94 -10.96 -16.63 -0.01
CA LEU A 94 -9.64 -16.51 -0.66
C LEU A 94 -9.68 -16.78 -2.16
N SER A 95 -10.57 -17.67 -2.61
CA SER A 95 -10.79 -17.99 -4.03
C SER A 95 -11.36 -16.83 -4.85
N LYS A 96 -11.91 -15.79 -4.20
CA LYS A 96 -12.43 -14.59 -4.88
C LYS A 96 -11.37 -13.48 -4.99
N LEU A 97 -10.26 -13.62 -4.29
CA LEU A 97 -9.13 -12.70 -4.38
C LEU A 97 -8.22 -13.13 -5.52
N GLY A 98 -7.64 -12.17 -6.25
CA GLY A 98 -6.59 -12.45 -7.22
C GLY A 98 -5.36 -13.08 -6.56
N GLN A 99 -4.67 -13.96 -7.30
CA GLN A 99 -3.47 -14.64 -6.80
C GLN A 99 -2.39 -13.65 -6.33
N SER A 100 -2.24 -12.52 -7.04
CA SER A 100 -1.34 -11.43 -6.69
C SER A 100 -1.93 -10.11 -7.22
N GLU A 101 -2.18 -9.16 -6.33
CA GLU A 101 -2.77 -7.86 -6.66
C GLU A 101 -2.04 -6.73 -5.94
N GLU A 102 -1.82 -5.61 -6.64
CA GLU A 102 -1.34 -4.39 -6.01
C GLU A 102 -2.47 -3.76 -5.20
N VAL A 103 -2.31 -3.72 -3.89
CA VAL A 103 -3.32 -3.18 -2.96
C VAL A 103 -2.99 -1.78 -2.45
N PHE A 104 -1.74 -1.36 -2.62
CA PHE A 104 -1.29 -0.06 -2.15
C PHE A 104 -0.08 0.43 -2.95
N SER A 105 -0.06 1.74 -3.24
CA SER A 105 1.06 2.42 -3.88
C SER A 105 1.23 3.82 -3.31
N GLN A 106 2.44 4.13 -2.85
CA GLN A 106 2.79 5.45 -2.32
C GLN A 106 4.05 5.99 -2.98
N LYS A 107 3.92 7.17 -3.57
CA LYS A 107 5.09 7.92 -4.04
C LYS A 107 5.84 8.49 -2.85
N THR A 108 7.12 8.13 -2.70
CA THR A 108 7.99 8.58 -1.60
C THR A 108 9.01 9.62 -2.05
N SER A 109 9.10 9.89 -3.36
CA SER A 109 9.82 11.07 -3.91
C SER A 109 9.15 11.57 -5.18
N ILE A 110 9.37 12.86 -5.52
CA ILE A 110 8.79 13.48 -6.73
C ILE A 110 9.34 12.83 -8.00
N PHE A 111 10.58 12.34 -7.97
CA PHE A 111 11.26 12.00 -9.19
C PHE A 111 11.35 10.50 -9.51
N PHE A 112 11.47 9.56 -8.56
CA PHE A 112 11.79 8.19 -8.97
C PHE A 112 11.43 7.07 -7.99
N LYS A 113 10.78 7.32 -6.85
CA LYS A 113 10.60 6.28 -5.86
C LYS A 113 9.13 6.07 -5.50
N THR A 114 8.68 4.87 -5.68
CA THR A 114 7.35 4.41 -5.25
C THR A 114 7.50 3.15 -4.42
N THR A 115 6.86 3.09 -3.28
CA THR A 115 6.66 1.84 -2.54
C THR A 115 5.34 1.25 -2.97
N ARG A 116 5.34 0.00 -3.42
CA ARG A 116 4.16 -0.76 -3.82
C ARG A 116 3.99 -1.94 -2.89
N ILE A 117 2.76 -2.26 -2.55
CA ILE A 117 2.44 -3.44 -1.76
C ILE A 117 1.51 -4.32 -2.56
N TYR A 118 1.91 -5.56 -2.69
CA TYR A 118 1.16 -6.62 -3.33
C TYR A 118 0.59 -7.55 -2.27
N ARG A 119 -0.68 -7.88 -2.40
CA ARG A 119 -1.29 -8.98 -1.70
C ARG A 119 -1.14 -10.24 -2.53
N ILE A 120 -0.61 -11.30 -1.92
CA ILE A 120 -0.45 -12.62 -2.52
C ILE A 120 -1.23 -13.61 -1.67
N VAL A 121 -2.05 -14.45 -2.31
CA VAL A 121 -2.90 -15.43 -1.62
C VAL A 121 -2.22 -16.78 -1.60
N ASP A 122 -1.89 -17.26 -0.40
CA ASP A 122 -1.43 -18.62 -0.15
C ASP A 122 -2.62 -19.47 0.36
N GLN A 123 -3.40 -20.00 -0.60
CA GLN A 123 -4.61 -20.77 -0.28
C GLN A 123 -4.34 -22.05 0.52
N PRO A 124 -3.31 -22.88 0.18
CA PRO A 124 -3.01 -24.10 0.93
C PRO A 124 -2.77 -23.86 2.42
N HIS A 125 -2.11 -22.76 2.76
CA HIS A 125 -1.80 -22.41 4.15
C HIS A 125 -2.79 -21.43 4.78
N ARG A 126 -3.87 -21.05 4.07
CA ARG A 126 -4.86 -20.07 4.51
C ARG A 126 -4.20 -18.79 5.02
N THR A 127 -3.26 -18.28 4.25
CA THR A 127 -2.43 -17.13 4.62
C THR A 127 -2.48 -16.08 3.52
N ILE A 128 -2.49 -14.82 3.93
CA ILE A 128 -2.32 -13.68 3.03
C ILE A 128 -0.91 -13.13 3.25
N VAL A 129 -0.16 -13.00 2.18
CA VAL A 129 1.20 -12.44 2.18
C VAL A 129 1.14 -11.03 1.60
N TYR A 130 1.67 -10.05 2.33
CA TYR A 130 1.86 -8.69 1.85
C TYR A 130 3.32 -8.48 1.53
N LEU A 131 3.62 -8.26 0.26
CA LEU A 131 4.95 -8.03 -0.27
C LEU A 131 5.10 -6.55 -0.61
N ALA A 132 5.92 -5.84 0.14
CA ALA A 132 6.28 -4.45 -0.14
C ALA A 132 7.56 -4.41 -0.99
N ILE A 133 7.55 -3.60 -2.06
CA ILE A 133 8.67 -3.45 -2.99
C ILE A 133 8.91 -1.96 -3.26
N SER A 134 10.18 -1.53 -3.21
CA SER A 134 10.58 -0.21 -3.70
C SER A 134 10.86 -0.28 -5.20
N THR A 135 10.38 0.70 -5.96
CA THR A 135 10.71 0.78 -7.40
C THR A 135 12.17 1.21 -7.66
N LYS A 136 12.87 1.72 -6.63
CA LYS A 136 14.28 2.05 -6.75
C LYS A 136 15.14 0.79 -6.64
N ILE A 137 15.97 0.56 -7.62
CA ILE A 137 16.98 -0.51 -7.61
C ILE A 137 18.19 -0.03 -6.82
N VAL A 138 18.58 -0.79 -5.80
CA VAL A 138 19.78 -0.58 -5.00
C VAL A 138 20.67 -1.80 -5.15
N ASN A 139 21.92 -1.62 -5.57
CA ASN A 139 22.87 -2.72 -5.78
C ASN A 139 22.33 -3.85 -6.68
N GLY A 140 21.60 -3.49 -7.74
CA GLY A 140 21.09 -4.46 -8.74
C GLY A 140 19.76 -5.13 -8.37
N SER A 141 19.16 -4.85 -7.21
CA SER A 141 17.84 -5.39 -6.86
C SER A 141 16.98 -4.37 -6.10
N PRO A 142 15.64 -4.46 -6.18
CA PRO A 142 14.74 -3.61 -5.40
C PRO A 142 14.76 -4.04 -3.92
N ALA A 143 14.73 -3.04 -3.02
CA ALA A 143 14.47 -3.32 -1.61
C ALA A 143 13.05 -3.90 -1.47
N ASN A 144 12.93 -4.97 -0.68
CA ASN A 144 11.65 -5.62 -0.43
C ASN A 144 11.53 -6.08 1.02
N ALA A 145 10.29 -6.27 1.47
CA ALA A 145 9.96 -6.83 2.77
C ALA A 145 8.61 -7.56 2.67
N ILE A 146 8.43 -8.60 3.46
CA ILE A 146 7.18 -9.35 3.51
C ILE A 146 6.59 -9.37 4.92
N SER A 147 5.26 -9.47 4.96
CA SER A 147 4.51 -9.80 6.17
C SER A 147 3.43 -10.81 5.84
N THR A 148 3.24 -11.82 6.69
CA THR A 148 2.26 -12.87 6.50
C THR A 148 1.16 -12.77 7.55
N VAL A 149 -0.09 -12.94 7.12
CA VAL A 149 -1.27 -12.90 7.98
C VAL A 149 -2.02 -14.22 7.82
N PRO A 150 -1.83 -15.18 8.77
CA PRO A 150 -2.65 -16.36 8.79
C PRO A 150 -4.10 -15.98 9.11
N ILE A 151 -5.05 -16.59 8.40
CA ILE A 151 -6.47 -16.35 8.66
C ILE A 151 -6.90 -17.24 9.81
N MET A 152 -7.09 -16.62 10.95
CA MET A 152 -7.50 -17.27 12.18
C MET A 152 -9.00 -17.05 12.44
N PRO A 153 -9.68 -18.00 13.12
CA PRO A 153 -11.01 -17.77 13.64
C PRO A 153 -11.02 -16.52 14.53
N TRP A 154 -12.02 -15.66 14.34
CA TRP A 154 -12.16 -14.45 15.14
C TRP A 154 -13.32 -14.63 16.12
N PRO A 155 -13.11 -14.42 17.44
CA PRO A 155 -14.19 -14.50 18.39
C PRO A 155 -15.21 -13.37 18.12
N HIS A 156 -16.49 -13.74 18.20
CA HIS A 156 -17.63 -12.81 18.07
C HIS A 156 -17.94 -12.18 19.44
#